data_0c3f7ec5fd8219a43bbb5346cc0a8a24
#
_entry.id   0c3f7ec5fd8219a43bbb5346cc0a8a24
#
_cell.length_a   1.000
_cell.length_b   1.000
_cell.length_c   1.000
_cell.angle_alpha   90.00
_cell.angle_beta   90.00
_cell.angle_gamma   90.00
#
_symmetry.space_group_name_H-M   'P 1'
#
loop_
_entity.id
_entity.type
_entity.pdbx_description
1 polymer ?
#
loop_
_entity_poly.entity_id
_entity_poly.type
_entity_poly.pdbx_seq_one_letter_code
_entity_poly.pdbx_strand_id
1 'polypeptide(L)'
;MTYALEIKNVSHWFGTNKVLNNLNLQIAHGQIVAVVGPSGCGKSTLLRAIFGTHPPKAGQILADNEPVTKPCRSVGIVYQHYTLYDFLTAQENVAFGLKLDQTNLLFRLLQFPKWRELQRQHLSQATDFLNRVGLSHAVNNYPHEMSGGMCQRVAIAQAMIMKPKILLLDEPFGALDESTRTDLQLLLLRFYQENLEAKRAGQIAPYTILIVTHELNEALYVSDRVIGLSQYHADGTNGATIVYDRPSPIFHPDDPRDFDIFLKQREELRKVVFDSESKKRHEEFVTFWNEHADLLASTTTKA
;
A
#
# COMPACT_ATOMS: atom_id res chain seq x y z
N MET A 1 -22.04 11.01 -4.49
CA MET A 1 -20.88 10.23 -4.95
C MET A 1 -20.60 9.14 -3.92
N THR A 2 -20.41 7.90 -4.34
CA THR A 2 -20.02 6.81 -3.45
C THR A 2 -18.49 6.72 -3.47
N TYR A 3 -17.90 6.57 -2.27
CA TYR A 3 -16.44 6.41 -2.11
C TYR A 3 -16.10 4.93 -1.93
N ALA A 4 -14.97 4.50 -2.46
CA ALA A 4 -14.44 3.17 -2.22
C ALA A 4 -13.92 3.02 -0.79
N LEU A 5 -13.39 4.11 -0.22
CA LEU A 5 -12.94 4.20 1.17
C LEU A 5 -13.31 5.55 1.77
N GLU A 6 -13.86 5.50 2.98
CA GLU A 6 -14.05 6.69 3.82
C GLU A 6 -13.46 6.46 5.21
N ILE A 7 -12.64 7.40 5.64
CA ILE A 7 -12.06 7.47 6.98
C ILE A 7 -12.64 8.70 7.65
N LYS A 8 -13.36 8.52 8.76
CA LYS A 8 -14.09 9.60 9.47
C LYS A 8 -13.61 9.72 10.90
N ASN A 9 -12.88 10.80 11.20
CA ASN A 9 -12.38 11.16 12.54
C ASN A 9 -11.59 10.04 13.21
N VAL A 10 -10.81 9.27 12.43
CA VAL A 10 -10.10 8.09 12.92
C VAL A 10 -8.94 8.47 13.80
N SER A 11 -8.94 7.92 15.01
CA SER A 11 -7.80 7.98 15.94
C SER A 11 -7.47 6.58 16.44
N HIS A 12 -6.16 6.32 16.65
CA HIS A 12 -5.67 5.06 17.17
C HIS A 12 -4.48 5.28 18.10
N TRP A 13 -4.42 4.52 19.19
CA TRP A 13 -3.34 4.58 20.17
C TRP A 13 -3.00 3.19 20.72
N PHE A 14 -1.74 3.01 21.12
CA PHE A 14 -1.23 1.85 21.81
C PHE A 14 -0.79 2.27 23.22
N GLY A 15 -1.46 1.74 24.26
CA GLY A 15 -1.28 2.25 25.61
C GLY A 15 -1.61 3.74 25.69
N THR A 16 -0.65 4.56 26.09
CA THR A 16 -0.76 6.04 26.14
C THR A 16 -0.27 6.75 24.87
N ASN A 17 0.38 6.01 23.96
CA ASN A 17 0.96 6.59 22.75
C ASN A 17 -0.09 6.70 21.64
N LYS A 18 -0.49 7.92 21.29
CA LYS A 18 -1.40 8.19 20.18
C LYS A 18 -0.62 8.16 18.87
N VAL A 19 -0.99 7.24 17.97
CA VAL A 19 -0.32 7.03 16.69
C VAL A 19 -1.04 7.69 15.54
N LEU A 20 -2.38 7.65 15.53
CA LEU A 20 -3.22 8.35 14.54
C LEU A 20 -4.13 9.32 15.27
N ASN A 21 -4.28 10.53 14.74
CA ASN A 21 -5.04 11.59 15.35
C ASN A 21 -6.03 12.23 14.38
N ASN A 22 -7.32 11.97 14.57
CA ASN A 22 -8.43 12.60 13.86
C ASN A 22 -8.28 12.60 12.33
N LEU A 23 -7.91 11.45 11.75
CA LEU A 23 -7.75 11.32 10.31
C LEU A 23 -9.11 11.35 9.61
N ASN A 24 -9.18 12.15 8.54
CA ASN A 24 -10.31 12.22 7.64
C ASN A 24 -9.80 12.07 6.21
N LEU A 25 -10.32 11.07 5.47
CA LEU A 25 -9.90 10.78 4.11
C LEU A 25 -11.04 10.13 3.34
N GLN A 26 -11.20 10.54 2.09
CA GLN A 26 -12.14 9.93 1.15
C GLN A 26 -11.39 9.56 -0.13
N ILE A 27 -11.56 8.32 -0.59
CA ILE A 27 -10.98 7.81 -1.83
C ILE A 27 -12.12 7.38 -2.74
N ALA A 28 -12.21 7.98 -3.92
CA ALA A 28 -13.20 7.62 -4.92
C ALA A 28 -12.84 6.30 -5.62
N HIS A 29 -13.85 5.63 -6.19
CA HIS A 29 -13.62 4.44 -7.01
C HIS A 29 -12.67 4.73 -8.16
N GLY A 30 -11.69 3.87 -8.35
CA GLY A 30 -10.69 3.97 -9.41
C GLY A 30 -9.65 5.05 -9.19
N GLN A 31 -9.41 5.51 -7.96
CA GLN A 31 -8.23 6.29 -7.60
C GLN A 31 -7.08 5.37 -7.17
N ILE A 32 -5.88 5.75 -7.57
CA ILE A 32 -4.62 5.21 -7.05
C ILE A 32 -3.99 6.29 -6.17
N VAL A 33 -4.05 6.08 -4.86
CA VAL A 33 -3.63 7.07 -3.86
C VAL A 33 -2.36 6.59 -3.17
N ALA A 34 -1.34 7.44 -3.10
CA ALA A 34 -0.14 7.17 -2.32
C ALA A 34 -0.18 7.91 -0.97
N VAL A 35 0.13 7.20 0.09
CA VAL A 35 0.33 7.76 1.43
C VAL A 35 1.81 7.73 1.76
N VAL A 36 2.39 8.90 1.97
CA VAL A 36 3.81 9.06 2.32
C VAL A 36 3.97 9.65 3.71
N GLY A 37 5.11 9.42 4.32
CA GLY A 37 5.44 9.97 5.62
C GLY A 37 6.69 9.36 6.23
N PRO A 38 7.26 9.98 7.27
CA PRO A 38 8.43 9.46 7.96
C PRO A 38 8.26 8.05 8.50
N SER A 39 9.36 7.34 8.72
CA SER A 39 9.32 6.04 9.39
C SER A 39 8.71 6.18 10.78
N GLY A 40 7.80 5.27 11.15
CA GLY A 40 7.14 5.30 12.46
C GLY A 40 5.97 6.28 12.57
N CYS A 41 5.63 7.11 11.57
CA CYS A 41 4.53 8.06 11.65
C CYS A 41 3.13 7.42 11.66
N GLY A 42 2.99 6.09 11.58
CA GLY A 42 1.70 5.43 11.68
C GLY A 42 1.10 4.92 10.36
N LYS A 43 1.83 4.97 9.23
CA LYS A 43 1.35 4.47 7.91
C LYS A 43 0.85 3.02 7.97
N SER A 44 1.65 2.10 8.49
CA SER A 44 1.25 0.69 8.62
C SER A 44 0.12 0.50 9.65
N THR A 45 0.03 1.37 10.66
CA THR A 45 -1.12 1.39 11.59
C THR A 45 -2.39 1.79 10.86
N LEU A 46 -2.33 2.81 9.99
CA LEU A 46 -3.44 3.21 9.15
C LEU A 46 -3.88 2.07 8.21
N LEU A 47 -2.93 1.41 7.52
CA LEU A 47 -3.25 0.24 6.68
C LEU A 47 -3.94 -0.88 7.46
N ARG A 48 -3.42 -1.22 8.65
CA ARG A 48 -4.01 -2.25 9.51
C ARG A 48 -5.40 -1.86 10.02
N ALA A 49 -5.63 -0.56 10.26
CA ALA A 49 -6.94 -0.06 10.63
C ALA A 49 -7.93 -0.19 9.44
N ILE A 50 -7.51 0.18 8.22
CA ILE A 50 -8.32 0.04 7.00
C ILE A 50 -8.59 -1.44 6.69
N PHE A 51 -7.60 -2.31 6.88
CA PHE A 51 -7.77 -3.76 6.67
C PHE A 51 -8.67 -4.42 7.74
N GLY A 52 -8.82 -3.77 8.90
CA GLY A 52 -9.67 -4.26 9.99
C GLY A 52 -8.97 -5.20 10.98
N THR A 53 -7.63 -5.39 10.91
CA THR A 53 -6.87 -6.14 11.93
C THR A 53 -6.64 -5.33 13.21
N HIS A 54 -6.58 -4.00 13.09
CA HIS A 54 -6.46 -3.06 14.20
C HIS A 54 -7.52 -1.99 14.07
N PRO A 55 -8.80 -2.28 14.38
CA PRO A 55 -9.88 -1.30 14.27
C PRO A 55 -9.55 -0.01 15.00
N PRO A 56 -9.97 1.15 14.50
CA PRO A 56 -9.70 2.43 15.15
C PRO A 56 -10.31 2.48 16.54
N LYS A 57 -9.66 3.19 17.47
CA LYS A 57 -10.16 3.41 18.83
C LYS A 57 -11.23 4.48 18.89
N ALA A 58 -11.21 5.42 17.93
CA ALA A 58 -12.24 6.44 17.73
C ALA A 58 -12.44 6.70 16.25
N GLY A 59 -13.62 7.15 15.86
CA GLY A 59 -14.02 7.32 14.47
C GLY A 59 -14.45 6.01 13.80
N GLN A 60 -14.57 6.03 12.49
CA GLN A 60 -14.98 4.87 11.71
C GLN A 60 -14.31 4.82 10.34
N ILE A 61 -14.17 3.61 9.80
CA ILE A 61 -13.68 3.34 8.45
C ILE A 61 -14.76 2.60 7.70
N LEU A 62 -15.09 3.07 6.50
CA LEU A 62 -16.09 2.46 5.62
C LEU A 62 -15.41 2.06 4.30
N ALA A 63 -15.63 0.84 3.84
CA ALA A 63 -15.27 0.39 2.49
C ALA A 63 -16.57 0.16 1.71
N ASP A 64 -16.77 0.91 0.61
CA ASP A 64 -17.99 0.89 -0.19
C ASP A 64 -19.27 1.10 0.66
N ASN A 65 -19.22 2.06 1.58
CA ASN A 65 -20.24 2.41 2.60
C ASN A 65 -20.45 1.37 3.72
N GLU A 66 -19.75 0.24 3.72
CA GLU A 66 -19.84 -0.78 4.76
C GLU A 66 -18.76 -0.60 5.82
N PRO A 67 -19.07 -0.63 7.13
CA PRO A 67 -18.09 -0.44 8.18
C PRO A 67 -17.10 -1.60 8.25
N VAL A 68 -15.80 -1.25 8.28
CA VAL A 68 -14.71 -2.21 8.41
C VAL A 68 -14.36 -2.37 9.89
N THR A 69 -14.83 -3.45 10.51
CA THR A 69 -14.56 -3.79 11.92
C THR A 69 -13.64 -5.02 12.07
N LYS A 70 -13.47 -5.78 10.99
CA LYS A 70 -12.62 -6.97 10.90
C LYS A 70 -12.20 -7.17 9.44
N PRO A 71 -11.16 -7.99 9.16
CA PRO A 71 -10.81 -8.32 7.79
C PRO A 71 -12.00 -8.84 7.00
N CYS A 72 -12.20 -8.30 5.80
CA CYS A 72 -13.33 -8.61 4.93
C CYS A 72 -12.91 -8.66 3.47
N ARG A 73 -13.75 -9.24 2.61
CA ARG A 73 -13.47 -9.38 1.18
C ARG A 73 -13.34 -8.04 0.44
N SER A 74 -14.00 -7.00 0.94
CA SER A 74 -13.97 -5.67 0.30
C SER A 74 -12.60 -5.00 0.34
N VAL A 75 -11.71 -5.42 1.24
CA VAL A 75 -10.37 -4.85 1.41
C VAL A 75 -9.32 -5.93 1.21
N GLY A 76 -8.53 -5.80 0.13
CA GLY A 76 -7.35 -6.64 -0.09
C GLY A 76 -6.09 -5.97 0.48
N ILE A 77 -5.10 -6.74 0.89
CA ILE A 77 -3.81 -6.22 1.35
C ILE A 77 -2.66 -7.05 0.81
N VAL A 78 -1.60 -6.36 0.40
CA VAL A 78 -0.29 -6.94 0.06
C VAL A 78 0.74 -6.29 0.98
N TYR A 79 1.41 -7.11 1.78
CA TYR A 79 2.43 -6.64 2.71
C TYR A 79 3.79 -6.48 2.03
N GLN A 80 4.68 -5.73 2.66
CA GLN A 80 6.08 -5.52 2.23
C GLN A 80 6.83 -6.85 2.03
N HIS A 81 6.63 -7.79 2.96
CA HIS A 81 7.07 -9.17 2.78
C HIS A 81 5.87 -9.98 2.30
N TYR A 82 5.87 -10.37 1.02
CA TYR A 82 4.82 -11.18 0.44
C TYR A 82 4.63 -12.47 1.25
N THR A 83 3.35 -12.79 1.51
CA THR A 83 2.97 -13.98 2.30
C THR A 83 2.47 -15.07 1.36
N LEU A 84 3.36 -15.62 0.53
CA LEU A 84 3.04 -16.77 -0.31
C LEU A 84 3.27 -18.07 0.47
N TYR A 85 2.51 -19.09 0.13
CA TYR A 85 2.71 -20.44 0.65
C TYR A 85 3.80 -21.13 -0.16
N ASP A 86 4.94 -21.46 0.44
CA ASP A 86 6.11 -22.02 -0.25
C ASP A 86 5.86 -23.40 -0.89
N PHE A 87 4.86 -24.14 -0.38
CA PHE A 87 4.45 -25.45 -0.87
C PHE A 87 3.38 -25.41 -1.96
N LEU A 88 2.96 -24.22 -2.40
CA LEU A 88 2.02 -24.00 -3.49
C LEU A 88 2.72 -23.32 -4.67
N THR A 89 2.32 -23.67 -5.89
CA THR A 89 2.76 -22.95 -7.09
C THR A 89 2.19 -21.52 -7.13
N ALA A 90 2.67 -20.69 -8.03
CA ALA A 90 2.13 -19.32 -8.24
C ALA A 90 0.62 -19.36 -8.51
N GLN A 91 0.17 -20.27 -9.40
CA GLN A 91 -1.24 -20.46 -9.72
C GLN A 91 -2.07 -20.88 -8.50
N GLU A 92 -1.57 -21.83 -7.73
CA GLU A 92 -2.26 -22.31 -6.54
C GLU A 92 -2.31 -21.26 -5.43
N ASN A 93 -1.25 -20.47 -5.25
CA ASN A 93 -1.23 -19.34 -4.35
C ASN A 93 -2.32 -18.34 -4.71
N VAL A 94 -2.42 -17.94 -5.97
CA VAL A 94 -3.44 -17.01 -6.45
C VAL A 94 -4.85 -17.59 -6.27
N ALA A 95 -5.07 -18.88 -6.61
CA ALA A 95 -6.38 -19.54 -6.49
C ALA A 95 -6.80 -19.81 -5.04
N PHE A 96 -5.88 -19.75 -4.06
CA PHE A 96 -6.11 -20.21 -2.70
C PHE A 96 -7.25 -19.48 -2.00
N GLY A 97 -7.33 -18.15 -2.17
CA GLY A 97 -8.40 -17.33 -1.61
C GLY A 97 -9.80 -17.77 -2.09
N LEU A 98 -9.96 -18.01 -3.39
CA LEU A 98 -11.24 -18.49 -3.95
C LEU A 98 -11.62 -19.86 -3.39
N LYS A 99 -10.63 -20.76 -3.23
CA LYS A 99 -10.85 -22.08 -2.64
C LYS A 99 -11.40 -21.99 -1.21
N LEU A 100 -10.91 -21.06 -0.40
CA LEU A 100 -11.38 -20.87 0.98
C LEU A 100 -12.76 -20.19 1.03
N ASP A 101 -12.98 -19.21 0.16
CA ASP A 101 -14.22 -18.42 0.11
C ASP A 101 -15.43 -19.25 -0.37
N GLN A 102 -15.24 -20.07 -1.40
CA GLN A 102 -16.34 -20.74 -2.09
C GLN A 102 -16.54 -22.22 -1.71
N THR A 103 -15.63 -22.81 -0.93
CA THR A 103 -15.73 -24.22 -0.54
C THR A 103 -15.34 -24.46 0.91
N ASN A 104 -16.11 -25.29 1.59
CA ASN A 104 -15.75 -25.82 2.92
C ASN A 104 -15.34 -27.30 2.81
N LEU A 105 -14.83 -27.87 3.91
CA LEU A 105 -14.35 -29.24 3.95
C LEU A 105 -15.46 -30.26 3.62
N LEU A 106 -16.66 -30.05 4.14
CA LEU A 106 -17.81 -30.93 3.89
C LEU A 106 -18.20 -30.92 2.42
N PHE A 107 -18.25 -29.75 1.78
CA PHE A 107 -18.52 -29.63 0.35
C PHE A 107 -17.51 -30.41 -0.50
N ARG A 108 -16.21 -30.30 -0.15
CA ARG A 108 -15.13 -30.99 -0.88
C ARG A 108 -15.22 -32.51 -0.76
N LEU A 109 -15.68 -33.02 0.38
CA LEU A 109 -15.85 -34.45 0.63
C LEU A 109 -17.14 -35.00 -0.02
N LEU A 110 -18.26 -34.30 0.16
CA LEU A 110 -19.58 -34.79 -0.25
C LEU A 110 -19.90 -34.52 -1.72
N GLN A 111 -19.31 -33.47 -2.31
CA GLN A 111 -19.55 -33.08 -3.71
C GLN A 111 -18.26 -33.03 -4.52
N PHE A 112 -17.45 -34.09 -4.41
CA PHE A 112 -16.14 -34.19 -5.05
C PHE A 112 -16.11 -33.86 -6.55
N PRO A 113 -17.05 -34.32 -7.41
CA PRO A 113 -17.06 -33.96 -8.82
C PRO A 113 -17.25 -32.46 -9.07
N LYS A 114 -18.19 -31.83 -8.34
CA LYS A 114 -18.44 -30.38 -8.44
C LYS A 114 -17.24 -29.59 -7.91
N TRP A 115 -16.63 -30.07 -6.83
CA TRP A 115 -15.43 -29.43 -6.30
C TRP A 115 -14.27 -29.47 -7.30
N ARG A 116 -14.04 -30.60 -7.99
CA ARG A 116 -13.00 -30.69 -9.03
C ARG A 116 -13.24 -29.70 -10.18
N GLU A 117 -14.48 -29.54 -10.60
CA GLU A 117 -14.84 -28.60 -11.66
C GLU A 117 -14.60 -27.15 -11.20
N LEU A 118 -15.05 -26.81 -9.99
CA LEU A 118 -14.82 -25.48 -9.41
C LEU A 118 -13.33 -25.19 -9.22
N GLN A 119 -12.54 -26.18 -8.81
CA GLN A 119 -11.08 -26.06 -8.70
C GLN A 119 -10.43 -25.74 -10.06
N ARG A 120 -10.84 -26.39 -11.15
CA ARG A 120 -10.33 -26.04 -12.48
C ARG A 120 -10.66 -24.61 -12.87
N GLN A 121 -11.87 -24.14 -12.56
CA GLN A 121 -12.27 -22.76 -12.81
C GLN A 121 -11.44 -21.78 -12.00
N HIS A 122 -11.17 -22.06 -10.72
CA HIS A 122 -10.29 -21.23 -9.88
C HIS A 122 -8.87 -21.16 -10.42
N LEU A 123 -8.31 -22.29 -10.85
CA LEU A 123 -6.96 -22.35 -11.44
C LEU A 123 -6.92 -21.60 -12.79
N SER A 124 -7.94 -21.73 -13.63
CA SER A 124 -8.04 -20.96 -14.87
C SER A 124 -8.06 -19.45 -14.60
N GLN A 125 -8.92 -18.99 -13.68
CA GLN A 125 -8.97 -17.58 -13.28
C GLN A 125 -7.62 -17.12 -12.71
N ALA A 126 -6.93 -17.94 -11.92
CA ALA A 126 -5.61 -17.63 -11.39
C ALA A 126 -4.58 -17.45 -12.51
N THR A 127 -4.63 -18.31 -13.55
CA THR A 127 -3.77 -18.14 -14.73
C THR A 127 -4.02 -16.82 -15.44
N ASP A 128 -5.30 -16.43 -15.61
CA ASP A 128 -5.64 -15.15 -16.24
C ASP A 128 -5.08 -13.96 -15.45
N PHE A 129 -5.15 -13.99 -14.11
CA PHE A 129 -4.54 -12.94 -13.27
C PHE A 129 -3.01 -12.97 -13.35
N LEU A 130 -2.36 -14.14 -13.36
CA LEU A 130 -0.92 -14.26 -13.55
C LEU A 130 -0.47 -13.70 -14.91
N ASN A 131 -1.24 -13.95 -15.97
CA ASN A 131 -0.99 -13.38 -17.29
C ASN A 131 -1.07 -11.83 -17.26
N ARG A 132 -2.06 -11.27 -16.58
CA ARG A 132 -2.24 -9.80 -16.44
C ARG A 132 -1.08 -9.15 -15.70
N VAL A 133 -0.50 -9.82 -14.71
CA VAL A 133 0.68 -9.32 -13.99
C VAL A 133 2.01 -9.72 -14.67
N GLY A 134 1.97 -10.24 -15.90
CA GLY A 134 3.15 -10.57 -16.72
C GLY A 134 3.90 -11.83 -16.28
N LEU A 135 3.22 -12.78 -15.64
CA LEU A 135 3.79 -14.03 -15.13
C LEU A 135 3.28 -15.29 -15.82
N SER A 136 2.91 -15.20 -17.10
CA SER A 136 2.47 -16.36 -17.90
C SER A 136 3.48 -17.50 -17.95
N HIS A 137 4.77 -17.18 -17.90
CA HIS A 137 5.87 -18.13 -17.92
C HIS A 137 6.15 -18.81 -16.57
N ALA A 138 5.60 -18.30 -15.46
CA ALA A 138 5.89 -18.75 -14.11
C ALA A 138 4.67 -19.35 -13.38
N VAL A 139 3.63 -19.71 -14.10
CA VAL A 139 2.35 -20.22 -13.55
C VAL A 139 2.56 -21.41 -12.60
N ASN A 140 3.47 -22.31 -12.96
CA ASN A 140 3.77 -23.54 -12.22
C ASN A 140 4.97 -23.43 -11.28
N ASN A 141 5.63 -22.26 -11.20
CA ASN A 141 6.79 -22.08 -10.34
C ASN A 141 6.38 -21.95 -8.87
N TYR A 142 7.22 -22.49 -7.99
CA TYR A 142 7.11 -22.29 -6.55
C TYR A 142 7.78 -20.97 -6.11
N PRO A 143 7.43 -20.41 -4.95
CA PRO A 143 8.02 -19.15 -4.47
C PRO A 143 9.55 -19.13 -4.47
N HIS A 144 10.21 -20.24 -4.10
CA HIS A 144 11.67 -20.36 -4.10
C HIS A 144 12.33 -20.42 -5.49
N GLU A 145 11.54 -20.59 -6.55
CA GLU A 145 12.00 -20.58 -7.96
C GLU A 145 11.76 -19.23 -8.62
N MET A 146 11.21 -18.24 -7.89
CA MET A 146 10.84 -16.93 -8.40
C MET A 146 11.70 -15.83 -7.79
N SER A 147 11.92 -14.74 -8.53
CA SER A 147 12.51 -13.53 -7.97
C SER A 147 11.56 -12.86 -6.97
N GLY A 148 12.08 -12.00 -6.08
CA GLY A 148 11.27 -11.23 -5.14
C GLY A 148 10.15 -10.44 -5.81
N GLY A 149 10.42 -9.83 -6.96
CA GLY A 149 9.41 -9.10 -7.71
C GLY A 149 8.39 -9.99 -8.43
N MET A 150 8.77 -11.19 -8.83
CA MET A 150 7.79 -12.17 -9.30
C MET A 150 6.85 -12.57 -8.15
N CYS A 151 7.39 -12.85 -6.97
CA CYS A 151 6.60 -13.16 -5.77
C CYS A 151 5.67 -12.00 -5.39
N GLN A 152 6.14 -10.75 -5.48
CA GLN A 152 5.32 -9.56 -5.23
C GLN A 152 4.15 -9.46 -6.22
N ARG A 153 4.39 -9.70 -7.50
CA ARG A 153 3.33 -9.74 -8.52
C ARG A 153 2.34 -10.88 -8.31
N VAL A 154 2.79 -12.04 -7.85
CA VAL A 154 1.90 -13.15 -7.45
C VAL A 154 1.03 -12.74 -6.25
N ALA A 155 1.59 -12.07 -5.24
CA ALA A 155 0.83 -11.58 -4.08
C ALA A 155 -0.23 -10.54 -4.48
N ILE A 156 0.09 -9.66 -5.44
CA ILE A 156 -0.89 -8.71 -6.01
C ILE A 156 -2.01 -9.49 -6.74
N ALA A 157 -1.68 -10.45 -7.59
CA ALA A 157 -2.66 -11.28 -8.28
C ALA A 157 -3.54 -12.07 -7.30
N GLN A 158 -2.95 -12.60 -6.21
CA GLN A 158 -3.65 -13.30 -5.12
C GLN A 158 -4.66 -12.39 -4.41
N ALA A 159 -4.31 -11.14 -4.14
CA ALA A 159 -5.21 -10.18 -3.54
C ALA A 159 -6.32 -9.74 -4.52
N MET A 160 -5.96 -9.52 -5.79
CA MET A 160 -6.88 -9.01 -6.81
C MET A 160 -7.91 -10.03 -7.30
N ILE A 161 -7.61 -11.32 -7.31
CA ILE A 161 -8.55 -12.37 -7.73
C ILE A 161 -9.83 -12.39 -6.88
N MET A 162 -9.72 -11.93 -5.62
CA MET A 162 -10.84 -11.78 -4.71
C MET A 162 -11.74 -10.59 -5.06
N LYS A 163 -11.35 -9.75 -6.04
CA LYS A 163 -12.05 -8.55 -6.49
C LYS A 163 -12.40 -7.61 -5.33
N PRO A 164 -11.41 -7.19 -4.53
CA PRO A 164 -11.66 -6.26 -3.45
C PRO A 164 -12.11 -4.89 -3.99
N LYS A 165 -12.83 -4.11 -3.19
CA LYS A 165 -13.24 -2.73 -3.51
C LYS A 165 -12.06 -1.77 -3.42
N ILE A 166 -11.10 -2.06 -2.53
CA ILE A 166 -9.83 -1.37 -2.40
C ILE A 166 -8.71 -2.37 -2.13
N LEU A 167 -7.57 -2.15 -2.81
CA LEU A 167 -6.33 -2.89 -2.61
C LEU A 167 -5.33 -2.02 -1.86
N LEU A 168 -4.82 -2.52 -0.75
CA LEU A 168 -3.78 -1.88 0.05
C LEU A 168 -2.43 -2.48 -0.29
N LEU A 169 -1.43 -1.64 -0.55
CA LEU A 169 -0.05 -2.04 -0.82
C LEU A 169 0.86 -1.40 0.25
N ASP A 170 1.49 -2.21 1.09
CA ASP A 170 2.41 -1.75 2.14
C ASP A 170 3.85 -1.84 1.63
N GLU A 171 4.47 -0.71 1.30
CA GLU A 171 5.83 -0.57 0.76
C GLU A 171 6.16 -1.56 -0.38
N PRO A 172 5.34 -1.61 -1.46
CA PRO A 172 5.41 -2.68 -2.45
C PRO A 172 6.72 -2.71 -3.26
N PHE A 173 7.52 -1.65 -3.20
CA PHE A 173 8.77 -1.50 -3.98
C PHE A 173 10.03 -1.69 -3.14
N GLY A 174 9.92 -1.67 -1.80
CA GLY A 174 11.06 -1.48 -0.89
C GLY A 174 12.13 -2.59 -0.92
N ALA A 175 11.76 -3.82 -1.31
CA ALA A 175 12.68 -4.97 -1.35
C ALA A 175 13.06 -5.38 -2.80
N LEU A 176 12.75 -4.53 -3.81
CA LEU A 176 12.94 -4.86 -5.22
C LEU A 176 14.20 -4.20 -5.79
N ASP A 177 14.89 -4.92 -6.66
CA ASP A 177 15.90 -4.33 -7.54
C ASP A 177 15.26 -3.35 -8.53
N GLU A 178 16.07 -2.51 -9.18
CA GLU A 178 15.58 -1.41 -10.01
C GLU A 178 14.77 -1.86 -11.22
N SER A 179 15.17 -2.95 -11.88
CA SER A 179 14.43 -3.51 -13.02
C SER A 179 13.05 -4.00 -12.60
N THR A 180 13.00 -4.79 -11.53
CA THR A 180 11.76 -5.35 -11.00
C THR A 180 10.82 -4.27 -10.43
N ARG A 181 11.40 -3.22 -9.81
CA ARG A 181 10.66 -2.03 -9.34
C ARG A 181 9.98 -1.34 -10.51
N THR A 182 10.70 -1.10 -11.61
CA THR A 182 10.16 -0.50 -12.83
C THR A 182 9.02 -1.34 -13.40
N ASP A 183 9.16 -2.65 -13.48
CA ASP A 183 8.12 -3.56 -13.95
C ASP A 183 6.84 -3.45 -13.11
N LEU A 184 6.98 -3.34 -11.77
CA LEU A 184 5.84 -3.20 -10.88
C LEU A 184 5.18 -1.81 -11.01
N GLN A 185 5.96 -0.76 -11.18
CA GLN A 185 5.44 0.58 -11.45
C GLN A 185 4.64 0.60 -12.75
N LEU A 186 5.16 0.01 -13.82
CA LEU A 186 4.45 -0.12 -15.09
C LEU A 186 3.14 -0.92 -14.96
N LEU A 187 3.14 -1.96 -14.13
CA LEU A 187 1.90 -2.71 -13.83
C LEU A 187 0.83 -1.82 -13.20
N LEU A 188 1.20 -0.99 -12.21
CA LEU A 188 0.26 -0.07 -11.55
C LEU A 188 -0.24 1.01 -12.51
N LEU A 189 0.61 1.52 -13.40
CA LEU A 189 0.20 2.45 -14.45
C LEU A 189 -0.77 1.81 -15.47
N ARG A 190 -0.61 0.52 -15.80
CA ARG A 190 -1.60 -0.22 -16.60
C ARG A 190 -2.95 -0.31 -15.91
N PHE A 191 -2.99 -0.60 -14.61
CA PHE A 191 -4.24 -0.58 -13.84
C PHE A 191 -4.91 0.79 -13.86
N TYR A 192 -4.11 1.85 -13.80
CA TYR A 192 -4.62 3.20 -13.95
C TYR A 192 -5.22 3.45 -15.35
N GLN A 193 -4.57 3.01 -16.42
CA GLN A 193 -5.11 3.10 -17.79
C GLN A 193 -6.44 2.35 -17.90
N GLU A 194 -6.53 1.12 -17.39
CA GLU A 194 -7.79 0.35 -17.37
C GLU A 194 -8.90 1.10 -16.63
N ASN A 195 -8.57 1.79 -15.51
CA ASN A 195 -9.51 2.65 -14.79
C ASN A 195 -10.00 3.82 -15.66
N LEU A 196 -9.12 4.48 -16.41
CA LEU A 196 -9.48 5.58 -17.30
C LEU A 196 -10.38 5.10 -18.44
N GLU A 197 -10.07 3.96 -19.05
CA GLU A 197 -10.87 3.36 -20.13
C GLU A 197 -12.27 2.99 -19.61
N ALA A 198 -12.37 2.36 -18.44
CA ALA A 198 -13.65 2.05 -17.81
C ALA A 198 -14.49 3.31 -17.56
N LYS A 199 -13.87 4.37 -17.01
CA LYS A 199 -14.54 5.66 -16.76
C LYS A 199 -15.01 6.31 -18.06
N ARG A 200 -14.21 6.28 -19.13
CA ARG A 200 -14.61 6.79 -20.46
C ARG A 200 -15.78 6.01 -21.06
N ALA A 201 -15.83 4.70 -20.77
CA ALA A 201 -16.94 3.84 -21.18
C ALA A 201 -18.17 3.92 -20.27
N GLY A 202 -18.20 4.83 -19.28
CA GLY A 202 -19.28 4.97 -18.31
C GLY A 202 -19.41 3.80 -17.32
N GLN A 203 -18.34 2.99 -17.17
CA GLN A 203 -18.26 1.85 -16.28
C GLN A 203 -17.59 2.22 -14.95
N ILE A 204 -17.82 1.41 -13.92
CA ILE A 204 -17.11 1.56 -12.65
C ILE A 204 -15.67 1.13 -12.86
N ALA A 205 -14.73 2.00 -12.45
CA ALA A 205 -13.30 1.71 -12.51
C ALA A 205 -12.95 0.47 -11.67
N PRO A 206 -12.23 -0.51 -12.23
CA PRO A 206 -12.03 -1.82 -11.58
C PRO A 206 -11.05 -1.78 -10.41
N TYR A 207 -10.13 -0.81 -10.33
CA TYR A 207 -9.04 -0.81 -9.34
C TYR A 207 -9.01 0.46 -8.52
N THR A 208 -9.31 0.36 -7.23
CA THR A 208 -8.99 1.40 -6.25
C THR A 208 -7.81 0.92 -5.43
N ILE A 209 -6.72 1.68 -5.38
CA ILE A 209 -5.47 1.24 -4.76
C ILE A 209 -5.00 2.30 -3.78
N LEU A 210 -4.61 1.89 -2.58
CA LEU A 210 -3.91 2.72 -1.59
C LEU A 210 -2.51 2.15 -1.38
N ILE A 211 -1.50 2.94 -1.76
CA ILE A 211 -0.08 2.57 -1.63
C ILE A 211 0.49 3.32 -0.45
N VAL A 212 1.18 2.62 0.43
CA VAL A 212 2.01 3.24 1.47
C VAL A 212 3.47 3.09 1.07
N THR A 213 4.20 4.19 1.06
CA THR A 213 5.65 4.21 0.80
C THR A 213 6.32 5.34 1.57
N HIS A 214 7.62 5.25 1.78
CA HIS A 214 8.44 6.34 2.28
C HIS A 214 9.21 7.04 1.13
N GLU A 215 9.13 6.52 -0.09
CA GLU A 215 9.80 7.03 -1.28
C GLU A 215 8.91 8.00 -2.04
N LEU A 216 9.29 9.29 -2.06
CA LEU A 216 8.52 10.35 -2.70
C LEU A 216 8.42 10.19 -4.22
N ASN A 217 9.50 9.74 -4.85
CA ASN A 217 9.54 9.54 -6.29
C ASN A 217 8.55 8.45 -6.71
N GLU A 218 8.49 7.35 -5.98
CA GLU A 218 7.55 6.26 -6.24
C GLU A 218 6.12 6.73 -6.08
N ALA A 219 5.82 7.40 -4.95
CA ALA A 219 4.49 7.93 -4.68
C ALA A 219 3.97 8.82 -5.80
N LEU A 220 4.77 9.80 -6.23
CA LEU A 220 4.42 10.73 -7.30
C LEU A 220 4.37 10.08 -8.68
N TYR A 221 5.09 8.96 -8.88
CA TYR A 221 5.16 8.29 -10.18
C TYR A 221 3.94 7.42 -10.48
N VAL A 222 3.41 6.72 -9.46
CA VAL A 222 2.39 5.68 -9.65
C VAL A 222 1.00 6.06 -9.17
N SER A 223 0.80 7.24 -8.58
CA SER A 223 -0.49 7.64 -8.01
C SER A 223 -1.08 8.88 -8.67
N ASP A 224 -2.41 8.99 -8.65
CA ASP A 224 -3.14 10.18 -9.10
C ASP A 224 -3.40 11.19 -7.97
N ARG A 225 -3.09 10.81 -6.72
CA ARG A 225 -3.22 11.67 -5.54
C ARG A 225 -2.22 11.24 -4.47
N VAL A 226 -1.53 12.19 -3.89
CA VAL A 226 -0.57 11.95 -2.82
C VAL A 226 -1.05 12.59 -1.51
N ILE A 227 -0.95 11.80 -0.45
CA ILE A 227 -1.31 12.18 0.92
C ILE A 227 -0.06 12.09 1.78
N GLY A 228 0.25 13.16 2.48
CA GLY A 228 1.35 13.21 3.44
C GLY A 228 0.85 13.05 4.87
N LEU A 229 1.39 12.07 5.59
CA LEU A 229 1.18 11.89 7.02
C LEU A 229 2.39 12.41 7.80
N SER A 230 2.16 13.22 8.82
CA SER A 230 3.18 13.66 9.77
C SER A 230 2.68 13.53 11.20
N GLN A 231 3.56 13.11 12.10
CA GLN A 231 3.32 13.08 13.54
C GLN A 231 3.93 14.31 14.25
N TYR A 232 4.60 15.17 13.50
CA TYR A 232 5.30 16.34 14.04
C TYR A 232 4.44 17.57 13.83
N HIS A 233 3.94 18.11 14.92
CA HIS A 233 3.09 19.31 14.93
C HIS A 233 3.73 20.40 15.78
N ALA A 234 3.73 21.61 15.27
CA ALA A 234 4.25 22.78 15.99
C ALA A 234 3.43 23.13 17.25
N ASP A 235 2.18 22.68 17.32
CA ASP A 235 1.25 22.90 18.43
C ASP A 235 1.33 21.84 19.54
N GLY A 236 2.28 20.90 19.43
CA GLY A 236 2.47 19.84 20.42
C GLY A 236 1.40 18.73 20.39
N THR A 237 0.52 18.69 19.39
CA THR A 237 -0.44 17.59 19.26
C THR A 237 0.28 16.28 18.94
N ASN A 238 -0.16 15.17 19.58
CA ASN A 238 0.43 13.86 19.39
C ASN A 238 -0.35 13.04 18.36
N GLY A 239 0.36 12.18 17.63
CA GLY A 239 -0.16 11.26 16.63
C GLY A 239 -0.22 11.85 15.22
N ALA A 240 -0.15 10.99 14.22
CA ALA A 240 -0.11 11.41 12.82
C ALA A 240 -1.43 12.04 12.38
N THR A 241 -1.32 13.12 11.61
CA THR A 241 -2.42 13.75 10.88
C THR A 241 -2.08 13.86 9.40
N ILE A 242 -3.08 14.12 8.57
CA ILE A 242 -2.87 14.44 7.17
C ILE A 242 -2.43 15.90 7.07
N VAL A 243 -1.19 16.13 6.62
CA VAL A 243 -0.61 17.46 6.44
C VAL A 243 -0.49 17.88 4.98
N TYR A 244 -0.68 16.94 4.07
CA TYR A 244 -0.63 17.16 2.62
C TYR A 244 -1.66 16.27 1.95
N ASP A 245 -2.43 16.83 1.00
CA ASP A 245 -3.43 16.11 0.22
C ASP A 245 -3.63 16.84 -1.11
N ARG A 246 -3.01 16.34 -2.18
CA ARG A 246 -3.08 16.95 -3.50
C ARG A 246 -3.07 15.92 -4.63
N PRO A 247 -3.69 16.27 -5.79
CA PRO A 247 -3.50 15.51 -7.02
C PRO A 247 -2.01 15.39 -7.36
N SER A 248 -1.61 14.26 -7.89
CA SER A 248 -0.29 14.04 -8.47
C SER A 248 -0.40 14.11 -10.00
N PRO A 249 0.57 14.72 -10.69
CA PRO A 249 0.63 14.62 -12.14
C PRO A 249 0.90 13.17 -12.51
N ILE A 250 -0.07 12.55 -13.18
CA ILE A 250 0.07 11.17 -13.62
C ILE A 250 0.95 11.14 -14.84
N PHE A 251 1.95 10.30 -14.78
CA PHE A 251 2.81 10.06 -15.92
C PHE A 251 2.22 8.96 -16.79
N HIS A 252 1.65 9.34 -17.92
CA HIS A 252 1.34 8.36 -18.95
C HIS A 252 2.68 7.80 -19.48
N PRO A 253 2.84 6.47 -19.68
CA PRO A 253 4.09 5.91 -20.17
C PRO A 253 4.59 6.53 -21.48
N ASP A 254 3.66 7.03 -22.32
CA ASP A 254 3.92 7.61 -23.63
C ASP A 254 3.97 9.15 -23.64
N ASP A 255 3.71 9.83 -22.50
CA ASP A 255 3.76 11.29 -22.42
C ASP A 255 5.14 11.77 -21.97
N PRO A 256 5.71 12.80 -22.63
CA PRO A 256 6.88 13.48 -22.13
C PRO A 256 6.53 14.11 -20.78
N ARG A 257 7.20 13.65 -19.75
CA ARG A 257 6.98 14.09 -18.36
C ARG A 257 7.33 15.57 -18.23
N ASP A 258 6.43 16.37 -17.69
CA ASP A 258 6.82 17.67 -17.18
C ASP A 258 7.62 17.46 -15.89
N PHE A 259 8.92 17.28 -16.07
CA PHE A 259 9.86 16.97 -15.00
C PHE A 259 9.95 18.12 -13.99
N ASP A 260 9.68 19.35 -14.41
CA ASP A 260 9.72 20.52 -13.53
C ASP A 260 8.53 20.51 -12.57
N ILE A 261 7.35 20.11 -13.01
CA ILE A 261 6.17 19.96 -12.13
C ILE A 261 6.42 18.85 -11.11
N PHE A 262 6.96 17.72 -11.56
CA PHE A 262 7.34 16.61 -10.67
C PHE A 262 8.33 17.05 -9.60
N LEU A 263 9.41 17.73 -9.96
CA LEU A 263 10.42 18.19 -9.02
C LEU A 263 9.86 19.22 -8.02
N LYS A 264 9.03 20.15 -8.49
CA LYS A 264 8.39 21.15 -7.62
C LYS A 264 7.47 20.47 -6.58
N GLN A 265 6.63 19.54 -7.03
CA GLN A 265 5.71 18.85 -6.14
C GLN A 265 6.47 17.93 -5.15
N ARG A 266 7.54 17.27 -5.60
CA ARG A 266 8.40 16.47 -4.73
C ARG A 266 9.03 17.31 -3.62
N GLU A 267 9.55 18.49 -3.99
CA GLU A 267 10.16 19.40 -3.01
C GLU A 267 9.15 20.00 -2.03
N GLU A 268 7.96 20.35 -2.50
CA GLU A 268 6.85 20.79 -1.65
C GLU A 268 6.45 19.70 -0.63
N LEU A 269 6.24 18.47 -1.14
CA LEU A 269 5.87 17.32 -0.33
C LEU A 269 6.95 17.03 0.72
N ARG A 270 8.24 17.08 0.33
CA ARG A 270 9.37 16.90 1.24
C ARG A 270 9.35 17.93 2.36
N LYS A 271 9.20 19.21 2.04
CA LYS A 271 9.17 20.29 3.03
C LYS A 271 8.02 20.14 4.02
N VAL A 272 6.82 19.81 3.53
CA VAL A 272 5.63 19.73 4.38
C VAL A 272 5.65 18.50 5.27
N VAL A 273 6.10 17.35 4.75
CA VAL A 273 5.95 16.05 5.44
C VAL A 273 7.20 15.65 6.21
N PHE A 274 8.40 15.97 5.70
CA PHE A 274 9.66 15.43 6.24
C PHE A 274 10.59 16.49 6.87
N ASP A 275 10.54 17.76 6.47
CA ASP A 275 11.52 18.74 6.98
C ASP A 275 11.32 19.10 8.46
N SER A 276 10.13 18.95 8.99
CA SER A 276 9.89 19.08 10.44
C SER A 276 10.64 18.01 11.25
N GLU A 277 10.79 16.81 10.68
CA GLU A 277 11.55 15.72 11.29
C GLU A 277 13.06 15.97 11.21
N SER A 278 13.55 16.39 10.04
CA SER A 278 14.97 16.66 9.86
C SER A 278 15.48 17.81 10.74
N LYS A 279 14.67 18.86 10.93
CA LYS A 279 14.97 19.95 11.87
C LYS A 279 15.07 19.46 13.30
N LYS A 280 14.10 18.68 13.77
CA LYS A 280 14.09 18.13 15.13
C LYS A 280 15.32 17.23 15.37
N ARG A 281 15.63 16.33 14.47
CA ARG A 281 16.81 15.45 14.56
C ARG A 281 18.12 16.27 14.53
N HIS A 282 18.16 17.34 13.74
CA HIS A 282 19.33 18.22 13.71
C HIS A 282 19.51 18.98 15.03
N GLU A 283 18.45 19.49 15.62
CA GLU A 283 18.45 20.12 16.93
C GLU A 283 18.86 19.15 18.03
N GLU A 284 18.31 17.94 18.04
CA GLU A 284 18.70 16.87 18.98
C GLU A 284 20.18 16.49 18.81
N PHE A 285 20.68 16.38 17.58
CA PHE A 285 22.06 16.09 17.28
C PHE A 285 23.00 17.23 17.73
N VAL A 286 22.66 18.49 17.46
CA VAL A 286 23.43 19.66 17.91
C VAL A 286 23.45 19.74 19.44
N THR A 287 22.35 19.48 20.10
CA THR A 287 22.25 19.44 21.56
C THR A 287 23.13 18.33 22.12
N PHE A 288 23.04 17.13 21.58
CA PHE A 288 23.91 16.00 21.97
C PHE A 288 25.40 16.35 21.87
N TRP A 289 25.84 16.94 20.76
CA TRP A 289 27.24 17.30 20.56
C TRP A 289 27.69 18.45 21.48
N ASN A 290 26.82 19.42 21.75
CA ASN A 290 27.11 20.51 22.70
C ASN A 290 27.28 19.97 24.13
N GLU A 291 26.45 19.05 24.55
CA GLU A 291 26.52 18.41 25.88
C GLU A 291 27.73 17.50 26.05
N HIS A 292 28.27 16.93 24.94
CA HIS A 292 29.38 15.99 24.97
C HIS A 292 30.70 16.55 24.41
N ALA A 293 30.72 17.82 24.03
CA ALA A 293 31.92 18.48 23.48
C ALA A 293 33.09 18.45 24.48
N ASP A 294 32.82 18.61 25.77
CA ASP A 294 33.83 18.62 26.83
C ASP A 294 34.45 17.20 27.06
N LEU A 295 33.68 16.15 26.83
CA LEU A 295 34.17 14.77 26.91
C LEU A 295 35.14 14.43 25.76
N LEU A 296 34.94 14.95 24.56
CA LEU A 296 35.80 14.76 23.39
C LEU A 296 37.09 15.61 23.51
N ALA A 297 37.01 16.82 24.06
CA ALA A 297 38.19 17.66 24.31
C ALA A 297 39.12 17.04 25.35
N SER A 298 38.60 16.31 26.33
CA SER A 298 39.40 15.65 27.36
C SER A 298 40.13 14.38 26.90
N THR A 299 39.69 13.77 25.79
CA THR A 299 40.32 12.57 25.20
C THR A 299 41.46 12.89 24.24
N THR A 300 41.51 14.11 23.70
CA THR A 300 42.55 14.54 22.75
C THR A 300 43.81 15.09 23.45
N THR A 301 43.77 15.28 24.76
CA THR A 301 44.94 15.84 25.52
C THR A 301 45.79 14.75 26.22
N LYS A 302 45.53 13.47 25.94
CA LYS A 302 46.26 12.32 26.49
C LYS A 302 46.87 11.41 25.39
N ALA A 303 47.37 11.97 24.30
CA ALA A 303 48.16 11.27 23.31
C ALA A 303 49.50 11.97 23.13
#